data_1597b41cac80d67cc49bf7ec2bbfb5b1
#
_entry.id   1597b41cac80d67cc49bf7ec2bbfb5b1
#
_cell.length_a   1.000
_cell.length_b   1.000
_cell.length_c   1.000
_cell.angle_alpha   90.00
_cell.angle_beta   90.00
_cell.angle_gamma   90.00
#
_symmetry.space_group_name_H-M   'P 1'
#
loop_
_entity.id
_entity.type
_entity.pdbx_description
1 polymer ?
#
loop_
_entity_poly.entity_id
_entity_poly.type
_entity_poly.pdbx_seq_one_letter_code
_entity_poly.pdbx_strand_id
1 'polypeptide(L)'
;LVQGTTTLSQIALNLSGDLDRHRLTLTMKGDPVAADLSLNGSLRGDRWRGALSELKVKTPFKRWTLAAPWSLDLDLPRQQLTMGDLCLGSQKASLCVKGSQISAAQGSLEFALSEFDLKRLRPWLPDNFRWQAVLSADGRASWRGNQPTLHATVRTTPGTFVADELKTDYQRLELGIDFERQQAAIRVDFASEQIGNIDTDLLIRDPAGRGNLGGQLRFDDLKLATFAPLIPEVRSLQGVISADARFDGTLAAPLLYGELNLKEGEVQTHSDMVTLSKLVTRLKIEGNRAELDGSMMVGKGPLVLGGWLSWAQQPVTGSLTIQGKELEAQYPGMGRVRVTPDIAISLGEETRVTGQVDIPWSRILVKSLPDSAVAVSDDVTVIYDDLPPVPKAAPLPMEIRLAIRLGDDVRLEAMGLKTKVGGALNIRQDPSKPLSGNGQLELRDGHFKAYGQNLIIKEGRILFSGPIDQ
;
A
#
# COMPACT_ATOMS: atom_id res chain seq x y z
N LEU A 1 9.56 -20.84 29.22
CA LEU A 1 8.76 -21.03 28.01
C LEU A 1 8.97 -19.83 27.09
N VAL A 2 9.39 -20.04 25.88
CA VAL A 2 9.56 -19.00 24.86
C VAL A 2 8.63 -19.35 23.70
N GLN A 3 7.74 -18.43 23.32
CA GLN A 3 6.88 -18.57 22.16
C GLN A 3 6.92 -17.24 21.39
N GLY A 4 7.56 -17.24 20.25
CA GLY A 4 7.84 -16.02 19.49
C GLY A 4 8.76 -15.06 20.29
N THR A 5 8.36 -13.79 20.41
CA THR A 5 9.08 -12.76 21.18
C THR A 5 8.71 -12.72 22.67
N THR A 6 7.85 -13.64 23.16
CA THR A 6 7.39 -13.67 24.55
C THR A 6 8.20 -14.68 25.36
N THR A 7 8.86 -14.21 26.42
CA THR A 7 9.59 -15.05 27.36
C THR A 7 8.88 -15.08 28.71
N LEU A 8 8.61 -16.26 29.25
CA LEU A 8 8.12 -16.46 30.61
C LEU A 8 9.26 -16.95 31.47
N SER A 9 9.67 -16.15 32.46
CA SER A 9 10.80 -16.45 33.33
C SER A 9 10.39 -17.12 34.63
N GLN A 10 9.19 -16.83 35.13
CA GLN A 10 8.69 -17.37 36.38
C GLN A 10 7.17 -17.47 36.41
N ILE A 11 6.64 -18.59 36.87
CA ILE A 11 5.22 -18.76 37.22
C ILE A 11 5.21 -19.31 38.65
N ALA A 12 4.60 -18.60 39.56
CA ALA A 12 4.41 -19.01 40.92
C ALA A 12 2.92 -18.99 41.25
N LEU A 13 2.38 -20.18 41.61
CA LEU A 13 1.02 -20.37 42.09
C LEU A 13 1.07 -20.77 43.55
N ASN A 14 0.38 -20.04 44.38
CA ASN A 14 0.26 -20.35 45.81
C ASN A 14 -1.22 -20.41 46.21
N LEU A 15 -1.62 -21.52 46.80
CA LEU A 15 -2.95 -21.72 47.36
C LEU A 15 -2.81 -21.91 48.88
N SER A 16 -3.53 -21.12 49.66
CA SER A 16 -3.51 -21.15 51.13
C SER A 16 -4.92 -21.09 51.70
N GLY A 17 -5.11 -21.67 52.90
CA GLY A 17 -6.41 -21.73 53.59
C GLY A 17 -7.07 -23.09 53.51
N ASP A 18 -8.39 -23.12 53.73
CA ASP A 18 -9.25 -24.30 53.70
C ASP A 18 -10.42 -24.10 52.74
N LEU A 19 -11.37 -25.02 52.71
CA LEU A 19 -12.53 -24.93 51.79
C LEU A 19 -13.42 -23.74 52.13
N ASP A 20 -13.57 -23.38 53.40
CA ASP A 20 -14.41 -22.26 53.83
C ASP A 20 -13.75 -20.90 53.58
N ARG A 21 -12.41 -20.85 53.57
CA ARG A 21 -11.68 -19.62 53.31
C ARG A 21 -10.30 -19.92 52.71
N HIS A 22 -10.21 -19.72 51.42
CA HIS A 22 -8.95 -19.89 50.71
C HIS A 22 -8.56 -18.67 49.89
N ARG A 23 -7.25 -18.57 49.66
CA ARG A 23 -6.65 -17.54 48.80
C ARG A 23 -5.74 -18.19 47.79
N LEU A 24 -5.96 -17.86 46.53
CA LEU A 24 -5.09 -18.19 45.40
C LEU A 24 -4.36 -16.95 44.96
N THR A 25 -3.02 -17.04 44.89
CA THR A 25 -2.18 -15.99 44.29
C THR A 25 -1.42 -16.58 43.11
N LEU A 26 -1.42 -15.88 42.01
CA LEU A 26 -0.63 -16.21 40.81
C LEU A 26 0.26 -15.03 40.49
N THR A 27 1.57 -15.29 40.44
CA THR A 27 2.55 -14.33 39.92
C THR A 27 3.18 -14.93 38.67
N MET A 28 3.09 -14.20 37.59
CA MET A 28 3.70 -14.54 36.30
C MET A 28 4.66 -13.43 35.90
N LYS A 29 5.95 -13.75 35.79
CA LYS A 29 6.98 -12.82 35.30
C LYS A 29 7.36 -13.20 33.87
N GLY A 30 7.38 -12.23 32.99
CA GLY A 30 7.77 -12.39 31.61
C GLY A 30 7.98 -11.04 30.93
N ASP A 31 8.46 -11.11 29.71
CA ASP A 31 8.58 -9.96 28.84
C ASP A 31 8.02 -10.33 27.47
N PRO A 32 7.12 -9.54 26.90
CA PRO A 32 6.60 -8.25 27.37
C PRO A 32 5.40 -8.34 28.32
N VAL A 33 4.95 -9.55 28.74
CA VAL A 33 3.75 -9.76 29.54
C VAL A 33 4.11 -10.28 30.94
N ALA A 34 3.57 -9.63 31.98
CA ALA A 34 3.65 -10.08 33.36
C ALA A 34 2.29 -9.88 34.03
N ALA A 35 1.95 -10.73 35.00
CA ALA A 35 0.66 -10.64 35.70
C ALA A 35 0.80 -11.03 37.17
N ASP A 36 0.10 -10.28 38.03
CA ASP A 36 -0.13 -10.61 39.44
C ASP A 36 -1.64 -10.69 39.67
N LEU A 37 -2.12 -11.77 40.28
CA LEU A 37 -3.52 -12.03 40.54
C LEU A 37 -3.67 -12.51 42.00
N SER A 38 -4.71 -12.04 42.67
CA SER A 38 -5.13 -12.56 44.00
C SER A 38 -6.65 -12.80 44.00
N LEU A 39 -7.03 -14.05 44.20
CA LEU A 39 -8.40 -14.50 44.28
C LEU A 39 -8.66 -15.04 45.66
N ASN A 40 -9.71 -14.57 46.30
CA ASN A 40 -10.18 -15.07 47.61
C ASN A 40 -11.53 -15.79 47.37
N GLY A 41 -11.76 -16.89 48.08
CA GLY A 41 -12.99 -17.64 47.87
C GLY A 41 -13.36 -18.56 49.05
N SER A 42 -14.55 -19.10 48.96
CA SER A 42 -15.09 -20.15 49.84
C SER A 42 -15.89 -21.15 48.99
N LEU A 43 -15.75 -22.42 49.30
CA LEU A 43 -16.56 -23.50 48.73
C LEU A 43 -17.44 -24.06 49.84
N ARG A 44 -18.77 -23.90 49.67
CA ARG A 44 -19.78 -24.45 50.60
C ARG A 44 -20.73 -25.34 49.83
N GLY A 45 -20.68 -26.62 50.15
CA GLY A 45 -21.36 -27.63 49.32
C GLY A 45 -20.89 -27.56 47.88
N ASP A 46 -21.79 -27.42 46.96
CA ASP A 46 -21.50 -27.40 45.53
C ASP A 46 -21.41 -25.98 44.94
N ARG A 47 -21.27 -24.97 45.84
CA ARG A 47 -21.22 -23.55 45.39
C ARG A 47 -19.95 -22.87 45.87
N TRP A 48 -19.18 -22.38 44.88
CA TRP A 48 -18.02 -21.60 45.16
C TRP A 48 -18.33 -20.10 45.02
N ARG A 49 -17.98 -19.31 46.03
CA ARG A 49 -18.10 -17.84 46.00
C ARG A 49 -16.79 -17.21 46.32
N GLY A 50 -16.44 -16.21 45.53
CA GLY A 50 -15.19 -15.50 45.73
C GLY A 50 -15.14 -14.16 45.02
N ALA A 51 -13.98 -13.56 45.15
CA ALA A 51 -13.67 -12.30 44.48
C ALA A 51 -12.21 -12.26 44.06
N LEU A 52 -11.99 -11.80 42.84
CA LEU A 52 -10.68 -11.35 42.40
C LEU A 52 -10.42 -10.00 43.09
N SER A 53 -9.54 -10.01 44.07
CA SER A 53 -9.24 -8.82 44.89
C SER A 53 -8.12 -7.97 44.28
N GLU A 54 -7.26 -8.57 43.46
CA GLU A 54 -6.14 -7.90 42.83
C GLU A 54 -5.92 -8.54 41.45
N LEU A 55 -5.78 -7.70 40.43
CA LEU A 55 -5.26 -8.08 39.11
C LEU A 55 -4.40 -6.93 38.60
N LYS A 56 -3.14 -7.22 38.34
CA LYS A 56 -2.19 -6.32 37.70
C LYS A 56 -1.61 -7.04 36.48
N VAL A 57 -1.81 -6.51 35.33
CA VAL A 57 -1.28 -7.08 34.06
C VAL A 57 -0.40 -6.04 33.40
N LYS A 58 0.87 -6.36 33.23
CA LYS A 58 1.79 -5.59 32.38
C LYS A 58 1.68 -6.13 30.96
N THR A 59 1.45 -5.28 30.02
CA THR A 59 1.40 -5.58 28.58
C THR A 59 2.29 -4.59 27.83
N PRO A 60 2.59 -4.78 26.55
CA PRO A 60 3.22 -3.74 25.71
C PRO A 60 2.44 -2.42 25.73
N PHE A 61 1.12 -2.47 25.95
CA PHE A 61 0.23 -1.31 26.02
C PHE A 61 0.16 -0.62 27.39
N LYS A 62 1.09 -0.86 28.29
CA LYS A 62 1.15 -0.39 29.67
C LYS A 62 0.56 -1.39 30.68
N ARG A 63 0.52 -0.94 31.95
CA ARG A 63 -0.03 -1.72 33.05
C ARG A 63 -1.54 -1.48 33.16
N TRP A 64 -2.27 -2.57 33.31
CA TRP A 64 -3.69 -2.59 33.62
C TRP A 64 -3.88 -3.09 35.04
N THR A 65 -4.76 -2.47 35.79
CA THR A 65 -5.06 -2.82 37.18
C THR A 65 -6.56 -2.94 37.36
N LEU A 66 -6.96 -3.86 38.22
CA LEU A 66 -8.36 -4.01 38.63
C LEU A 66 -8.84 -2.72 39.32
N ALA A 67 -9.98 -2.20 38.85
CA ALA A 67 -10.56 -0.95 39.40
C ALA A 67 -11.28 -1.17 40.72
N ALA A 68 -11.95 -2.31 40.89
CA ALA A 68 -12.65 -2.74 42.08
C ALA A 68 -12.63 -4.28 42.18
N PRO A 69 -12.76 -4.87 43.37
CA PRO A 69 -12.84 -6.32 43.51
C PRO A 69 -13.97 -6.90 42.64
N TRP A 70 -13.65 -7.93 41.88
CA TRP A 70 -14.57 -8.57 40.95
C TRP A 70 -15.18 -9.82 41.57
N SER A 71 -16.51 -9.79 41.83
CA SER A 71 -17.22 -10.89 42.45
C SER A 71 -17.56 -12.01 41.48
N LEU A 72 -17.43 -13.25 41.94
CA LEU A 72 -17.67 -14.49 41.21
C LEU A 72 -18.47 -15.45 42.12
N ASP A 73 -19.49 -16.09 41.53
CA ASP A 73 -20.32 -17.10 42.16
C ASP A 73 -20.52 -18.26 41.17
N LEU A 74 -19.92 -19.41 41.42
CA LEU A 74 -19.92 -20.59 40.57
C LEU A 74 -20.79 -21.70 41.20
N ASP A 75 -21.83 -22.07 40.48
CA ASP A 75 -22.70 -23.24 40.76
C ASP A 75 -22.08 -24.44 40.02
N LEU A 76 -21.43 -25.35 40.75
CA LEU A 76 -20.71 -26.48 40.18
C LEU A 76 -21.62 -27.48 39.46
N PRO A 77 -22.74 -27.94 40.04
CA PRO A 77 -23.66 -28.86 39.37
C PRO A 77 -24.26 -28.30 38.08
N ARG A 78 -24.58 -27.01 38.07
CA ARG A 78 -25.16 -26.35 36.88
C ARG A 78 -24.09 -25.84 35.93
N GLN A 79 -22.78 -25.86 36.33
CA GLN A 79 -21.70 -25.28 35.59
C GLN A 79 -21.96 -23.82 35.17
N GLN A 80 -22.51 -23.05 36.11
CA GLN A 80 -22.99 -21.70 35.88
C GLN A 80 -22.22 -20.72 36.72
N LEU A 81 -21.62 -19.74 36.04
CA LEU A 81 -20.88 -18.64 36.67
C LEU A 81 -21.74 -17.37 36.63
N THR A 82 -22.00 -16.83 37.83
CA THR A 82 -22.53 -15.46 37.98
C THR A 82 -21.38 -14.55 38.34
N MET A 83 -21.26 -13.44 37.64
CA MET A 83 -20.15 -12.50 37.82
C MET A 83 -20.62 -11.07 37.91
N GLY A 84 -19.92 -10.28 38.69
CA GLY A 84 -20.06 -8.83 38.72
C GLY A 84 -19.37 -8.14 37.54
N ASP A 85 -19.40 -6.83 37.54
CA ASP A 85 -18.70 -6.04 36.52
C ASP A 85 -17.19 -6.10 36.75
N LEU A 86 -16.43 -6.55 35.74
CA LEU A 86 -14.99 -6.52 35.71
C LEU A 86 -14.53 -5.25 35.02
N CYS A 87 -13.86 -4.33 35.72
CA CYS A 87 -13.26 -3.15 35.12
C CYS A 87 -11.76 -3.09 35.39
N LEU A 88 -10.98 -2.90 34.36
CA LEU A 88 -9.54 -2.68 34.42
C LEU A 88 -9.23 -1.24 33.99
N GLY A 89 -8.35 -0.58 34.73
CA GLY A 89 -7.88 0.77 34.42
C GLY A 89 -6.42 0.79 34.01
N SER A 90 -6.07 1.65 33.07
CA SER A 90 -4.69 1.90 32.66
C SER A 90 -4.51 3.37 32.26
N GLN A 91 -3.99 4.18 33.18
CA GLN A 91 -3.95 5.65 33.02
C GLN A 91 -5.38 6.20 32.87
N LYS A 92 -5.72 6.80 31.69
CA LYS A 92 -7.06 7.25 31.38
C LYS A 92 -7.95 6.15 30.79
N ALA A 93 -7.34 5.13 30.18
CA ALA A 93 -8.08 4.07 29.54
C ALA A 93 -8.76 3.14 30.55
N SER A 94 -9.97 2.72 30.24
CA SER A 94 -10.70 1.70 30.99
C SER A 94 -11.23 0.62 30.07
N LEU A 95 -11.14 -0.64 30.52
CA LEU A 95 -11.77 -1.80 29.87
C LEU A 95 -12.71 -2.45 30.88
N CYS A 96 -14.00 -2.41 30.59
CA CYS A 96 -15.02 -3.03 31.40
C CYS A 96 -15.66 -4.20 30.66
N VAL A 97 -15.90 -5.30 31.39
CA VAL A 97 -16.68 -6.45 30.91
C VAL A 97 -17.80 -6.68 31.91
N LYS A 98 -19.03 -6.71 31.42
CA LYS A 98 -20.24 -6.96 32.18
C LYS A 98 -20.85 -8.28 31.74
N GLY A 99 -21.24 -9.09 32.69
CA GLY A 99 -21.92 -10.33 32.40
C GLY A 99 -22.70 -10.74 33.63
N SER A 100 -23.93 -11.17 33.45
CA SER A 100 -24.75 -11.57 34.60
C SER A 100 -24.53 -13.04 34.97
N GLN A 101 -24.78 -13.92 34.01
CA GLN A 101 -24.81 -15.35 34.22
C GLN A 101 -24.37 -16.07 32.97
N ILE A 102 -23.31 -16.84 33.05
CA ILE A 102 -22.71 -17.54 31.90
C ILE A 102 -22.53 -19.03 32.23
N SER A 103 -22.65 -19.86 31.21
CA SER A 103 -22.33 -21.28 31.23
C SER A 103 -21.73 -21.70 29.91
N ALA A 104 -21.23 -22.92 29.78
CA ALA A 104 -20.78 -23.46 28.50
C ALA A 104 -21.93 -23.52 27.46
N ALA A 105 -23.17 -23.74 27.90
CA ALA A 105 -24.33 -23.83 27.04
C ALA A 105 -24.87 -22.48 26.59
N GLN A 106 -24.74 -21.44 27.41
CA GLN A 106 -25.25 -20.10 27.06
C GLN A 106 -24.59 -19.01 27.91
N GLY A 107 -24.49 -17.85 27.34
CA GLY A 107 -23.98 -16.69 28.03
C GLY A 107 -24.06 -15.40 27.19
N SER A 108 -23.92 -14.28 27.86
CA SER A 108 -23.81 -12.97 27.24
C SER A 108 -22.84 -12.11 28.03
N LEU A 109 -21.94 -11.44 27.32
CA LEU A 109 -20.96 -10.52 27.86
C LEU A 109 -21.06 -9.20 27.07
N GLU A 110 -21.09 -8.11 27.81
CA GLU A 110 -20.92 -6.78 27.23
C GLU A 110 -19.52 -6.28 27.56
N PHE A 111 -18.84 -5.66 26.62
CA PHE A 111 -17.54 -5.06 26.84
C PHE A 111 -17.52 -3.62 26.36
N ALA A 112 -16.75 -2.80 27.05
CA ALA A 112 -16.49 -1.42 26.68
C ALA A 112 -15.03 -1.05 26.98
N LEU A 113 -14.34 -0.59 25.96
CA LEU A 113 -13.03 0.03 26.05
C LEU A 113 -13.19 1.53 25.84
N SER A 114 -12.70 2.35 26.74
CA SER A 114 -12.81 3.80 26.67
C SER A 114 -11.45 4.46 26.82
N GLU A 115 -11.28 5.62 26.21
CA GLU A 115 -10.09 6.49 26.30
C GLU A 115 -8.74 5.78 26.05
N PHE A 116 -8.72 4.82 25.12
CA PHE A 116 -7.49 4.12 24.76
C PHE A 116 -6.67 4.97 23.77
N ASP A 117 -5.53 5.50 24.20
CA ASP A 117 -4.62 6.27 23.35
C ASP A 117 -3.91 5.35 22.35
N LEU A 118 -4.14 5.57 21.05
CA LEU A 118 -3.56 4.77 19.97
C LEU A 118 -2.03 4.85 19.88
N LYS A 119 -1.40 5.85 20.48
CA LYS A 119 0.07 5.89 20.62
C LYS A 119 0.64 4.65 21.34
N ARG A 120 -0.18 3.97 22.15
CA ARG A 120 0.21 2.72 22.82
C ARG A 120 0.42 1.55 21.85
N LEU A 121 -0.14 1.63 20.65
CA LEU A 121 0.06 0.61 19.61
C LEU A 121 1.42 0.70 18.93
N ARG A 122 2.22 1.74 19.23
CA ARG A 122 3.55 1.98 18.64
C ARG A 122 4.44 0.72 18.53
N PRO A 123 4.54 -0.16 19.54
CA PRO A 123 5.38 -1.36 19.44
C PRO A 123 4.94 -2.40 18.39
N TRP A 124 3.73 -2.27 17.86
CA TRP A 124 3.12 -3.20 16.91
C TRP A 124 2.93 -2.60 15.53
N LEU A 125 3.17 -1.31 15.41
CA LEU A 125 3.10 -0.58 14.16
C LEU A 125 4.51 -0.51 13.54
N PRO A 126 4.61 -0.42 12.21
CA PRO A 126 5.88 -0.17 11.54
C PRO A 126 6.60 1.06 12.10
N ASP A 127 7.94 1.08 12.04
CA ASP A 127 8.75 2.16 12.62
C ASP A 127 8.45 3.53 12.02
N ASN A 128 8.06 3.59 10.77
CA ASN A 128 7.68 4.78 10.03
C ASN A 128 6.22 5.19 10.22
N PHE A 129 5.37 4.38 10.90
CA PHE A 129 3.95 4.66 11.10
C PHE A 129 3.67 5.14 12.52
N ARG A 130 2.95 6.25 12.69
CA ARG A 130 2.48 6.80 13.97
C ARG A 130 1.01 7.16 13.87
N TRP A 131 0.27 6.79 14.88
CA TRP A 131 -1.16 7.06 14.95
C TRP A 131 -1.50 7.81 16.23
N GLN A 132 -2.16 8.95 16.11
CA GLN A 132 -2.53 9.83 17.21
C GLN A 132 -4.05 10.02 17.19
N ALA A 133 -4.74 9.32 18.05
CA ALA A 133 -6.16 9.45 18.34
C ALA A 133 -6.48 8.70 19.63
N VAL A 134 -7.68 8.87 20.12
CA VAL A 134 -8.25 8.09 21.22
C VAL A 134 -9.28 7.13 20.66
N LEU A 135 -9.13 5.85 20.98
CA LEU A 135 -10.03 4.79 20.58
C LEU A 135 -11.00 4.45 21.69
N SER A 136 -12.24 4.24 21.33
CA SER A 136 -13.27 3.59 22.12
C SER A 136 -13.86 2.43 21.35
N ALA A 137 -14.24 1.37 22.08
CA ALA A 137 -14.91 0.22 21.51
C ALA A 137 -15.97 -0.27 22.49
N ASP A 138 -17.10 -0.67 21.96
CA ASP A 138 -18.17 -1.29 22.75
C ASP A 138 -18.76 -2.45 21.96
N GLY A 139 -19.31 -3.42 22.69
CA GLY A 139 -19.92 -4.55 22.03
C GLY A 139 -20.55 -5.55 22.99
N ARG A 140 -21.23 -6.52 22.38
CA ARG A 140 -21.83 -7.65 23.06
C ARG A 140 -21.47 -8.93 22.35
N ALA A 141 -20.95 -9.90 23.11
CA ALA A 141 -20.77 -11.27 22.68
C ALA A 141 -21.79 -12.15 23.41
N SER A 142 -22.46 -13.04 22.69
CA SER A 142 -23.33 -14.05 23.32
C SER A 142 -23.22 -15.39 22.59
N TRP A 143 -23.60 -16.44 23.28
CA TRP A 143 -23.63 -17.79 22.70
C TRP A 143 -24.78 -18.59 23.25
N ARG A 144 -25.33 -19.46 22.42
CA ARG A 144 -26.31 -20.48 22.77
C ARG A 144 -25.94 -21.78 22.05
N GLY A 145 -25.45 -22.77 22.81
CA GLY A 145 -24.78 -23.93 22.23
C GLY A 145 -23.57 -23.51 21.39
N ASN A 146 -23.48 -24.00 20.16
CA ASN A 146 -22.45 -23.71 19.20
C ASN A 146 -22.77 -22.49 18.30
N GLN A 147 -23.69 -21.64 18.70
CA GLN A 147 -24.07 -20.44 17.94
C GLN A 147 -23.57 -19.17 18.66
N PRO A 148 -22.33 -18.74 18.43
CA PRO A 148 -21.85 -17.48 18.94
C PRO A 148 -22.40 -16.31 18.11
N THR A 149 -22.61 -15.19 18.79
CA THR A 149 -22.91 -13.90 18.19
C THR A 149 -21.96 -12.84 18.75
N LEU A 150 -21.58 -11.90 17.91
CA LEU A 150 -20.77 -10.74 18.31
C LEU A 150 -21.30 -9.50 17.59
N HIS A 151 -21.58 -8.46 18.35
CA HIS A 151 -21.83 -7.12 17.83
C HIS A 151 -20.81 -6.18 18.49
N ALA A 152 -20.00 -5.54 17.70
CA ALA A 152 -18.98 -4.62 18.20
C ALA A 152 -18.88 -3.39 17.33
N THR A 153 -18.60 -2.25 17.96
CA THR A 153 -18.29 -1.00 17.27
C THR A 153 -17.02 -0.44 17.87
N VAL A 154 -16.12 -0.06 16.98
CA VAL A 154 -14.86 0.60 17.32
C VAL A 154 -14.88 1.98 16.70
N ARG A 155 -14.61 3.03 17.47
CA ARG A 155 -14.58 4.42 17.02
C ARG A 155 -13.31 5.09 17.49
N THR A 156 -12.82 6.01 16.69
CA THR A 156 -11.76 6.93 17.14
C THR A 156 -12.28 8.35 17.21
N THR A 157 -11.67 9.15 18.06
CA THR A 157 -11.77 10.61 17.91
C THR A 157 -11.15 11.03 16.58
N PRO A 158 -11.44 12.26 16.08
CA PRO A 158 -10.61 12.85 15.06
C PRO A 158 -9.13 12.70 15.41
N GLY A 159 -8.32 12.38 14.43
CA GLY A 159 -6.93 12.02 14.69
C GLY A 159 -6.02 12.26 13.51
N THR A 160 -4.73 11.96 13.72
CA THR A 160 -3.69 12.10 12.71
C THR A 160 -2.93 10.79 12.60
N PHE A 161 -2.65 10.35 11.41
CA PHE A 161 -1.63 9.35 11.18
C PHE A 161 -0.48 9.90 10.32
N VAL A 162 0.70 9.40 10.59
CA VAL A 162 1.93 9.74 9.85
C VAL A 162 2.53 8.43 9.38
N ALA A 163 2.77 8.32 8.08
CA ALA A 163 3.48 7.21 7.46
C ALA A 163 4.58 7.79 6.56
N ASP A 164 5.83 7.57 6.92
CA ASP A 164 6.97 8.25 6.31
C ASP A 164 6.79 9.79 6.31
N GLU A 165 6.77 10.43 5.17
CA GLU A 165 6.56 11.86 5.00
C GLU A 165 5.07 12.23 4.91
N LEU A 166 4.18 11.26 4.77
CA LEU A 166 2.74 11.47 4.69
C LEU A 166 2.17 11.74 6.07
N LYS A 167 1.68 12.95 6.31
CA LYS A 167 0.90 13.33 7.48
C LYS A 167 -0.54 13.62 7.06
N THR A 168 -1.49 12.91 7.65
CA THR A 168 -2.90 13.01 7.30
C THR A 168 -3.78 13.11 8.53
N ASP A 169 -4.69 14.09 8.52
CA ASP A 169 -5.74 14.25 9.52
C ASP A 169 -7.04 13.63 9.02
N TYR A 170 -7.79 13.00 9.92
CA TYR A 170 -9.10 12.45 9.64
C TYR A 170 -10.12 12.85 10.71
N GLN A 171 -11.38 12.96 10.31
CA GLN A 171 -12.48 13.39 11.16
C GLN A 171 -13.24 12.22 11.75
N ARG A 172 -13.34 11.10 11.02
CA ARG A 172 -14.07 9.91 11.42
C ARG A 172 -13.36 8.65 11.00
N LEU A 173 -13.30 7.70 11.92
CA LEU A 173 -13.00 6.30 11.65
C LEU A 173 -13.88 5.44 12.56
N GLU A 174 -14.79 4.71 11.98
CA GLU A 174 -15.68 3.78 12.64
C GLU A 174 -15.60 2.43 11.99
N LEU A 175 -15.51 1.37 12.81
CA LEU A 175 -15.52 -0.03 12.39
C LEU A 175 -16.65 -0.74 13.12
N GLY A 176 -17.63 -1.24 12.38
CA GLY A 176 -18.69 -2.12 12.87
C GLY A 176 -18.37 -3.58 12.56
N ILE A 177 -18.55 -4.47 13.51
CA ILE A 177 -18.38 -5.92 13.35
C ILE A 177 -19.62 -6.61 13.87
N ASP A 178 -20.29 -7.33 12.99
CA ASP A 178 -21.44 -8.16 13.32
C ASP A 178 -21.14 -9.62 12.94
N PHE A 179 -21.23 -10.52 13.89
CA PHE A 179 -21.08 -11.96 13.67
C PHE A 179 -22.32 -12.68 14.18
N GLU A 180 -23.05 -13.29 13.30
CA GLU A 180 -24.25 -14.06 13.60
C GLU A 180 -24.47 -15.16 12.55
N ARG A 181 -24.96 -16.32 12.96
CA ARG A 181 -25.30 -17.44 12.05
C ARG A 181 -24.19 -17.84 11.08
N GLN A 182 -22.95 -17.87 11.58
CA GLN A 182 -21.76 -18.15 10.78
C GLN A 182 -21.51 -17.14 9.64
N GLN A 183 -21.94 -15.91 9.84
CA GLN A 183 -21.67 -14.80 8.94
C GLN A 183 -20.98 -13.68 9.72
N ALA A 184 -19.95 -13.10 9.16
CA ALA A 184 -19.30 -11.90 9.67
C ALA A 184 -19.58 -10.74 8.70
N ALA A 185 -20.20 -9.68 9.19
CA ALA A 185 -20.36 -8.43 8.48
C ALA A 185 -19.42 -7.40 9.11
N ILE A 186 -18.60 -6.76 8.28
CA ILE A 186 -17.63 -5.73 8.70
C ILE A 186 -17.97 -4.46 7.92
N ARG A 187 -18.21 -3.37 8.64
CA ARG A 187 -18.41 -2.05 8.06
C ARG A 187 -17.26 -1.14 8.45
N VAL A 188 -16.75 -0.38 7.49
CA VAL A 188 -15.74 0.66 7.73
C VAL A 188 -16.29 1.95 7.18
N ASP A 189 -16.31 2.97 8.02
CA ASP A 189 -16.65 4.34 7.66
C ASP A 189 -15.45 5.23 8.02
N PHE A 190 -14.81 5.79 7.00
CA PHE A 190 -13.67 6.68 7.15
C PHE A 190 -13.92 7.98 6.40
N ALA A 191 -13.64 9.11 7.07
CA ALA A 191 -13.77 10.43 6.46
C ALA A 191 -12.54 11.31 6.78
N SER A 192 -11.96 11.87 5.72
CA SER A 192 -10.84 12.81 5.79
C SER A 192 -10.98 13.89 4.73
N GLU A 193 -10.85 15.15 5.12
CA GLU A 193 -10.81 16.28 4.17
C GLU A 193 -9.59 16.20 3.23
N GLN A 194 -8.51 15.57 3.69
CA GLN A 194 -7.27 15.45 2.94
C GLN A 194 -7.26 14.23 2.02
N ILE A 195 -7.84 13.10 2.44
CA ILE A 195 -7.87 11.86 1.65
C ILE A 195 -9.17 11.73 0.88
N GLY A 196 -10.32 11.97 1.51
CA GLY A 196 -11.66 11.68 0.99
C GLY A 196 -12.41 10.72 1.90
N ASN A 197 -13.51 10.15 1.40
CA ASN A 197 -14.38 9.26 2.15
C ASN A 197 -14.23 7.81 1.64
N ILE A 198 -14.26 6.86 2.58
CA ILE A 198 -14.20 5.43 2.30
C ILE A 198 -15.31 4.75 3.07
N ASP A 199 -16.22 4.12 2.35
CA ASP A 199 -17.28 3.29 2.89
C ASP A 199 -17.09 1.85 2.40
N THR A 200 -17.09 0.90 3.32
CA THR A 200 -16.94 -0.51 2.98
C THR A 200 -17.89 -1.35 3.82
N ASP A 201 -18.67 -2.18 3.16
CA ASP A 201 -19.43 -3.25 3.74
C ASP A 201 -18.88 -4.58 3.23
N LEU A 202 -18.25 -5.36 4.10
CA LEU A 202 -17.72 -6.67 3.77
C LEU A 202 -18.54 -7.75 4.49
N LEU A 203 -19.06 -8.71 3.75
CA LEU A 203 -19.78 -9.86 4.26
C LEU A 203 -18.98 -11.13 3.99
N ILE A 204 -18.69 -11.87 5.05
CA ILE A 204 -18.01 -13.17 4.99
C ILE A 204 -18.98 -14.25 5.48
N ARG A 205 -19.42 -15.12 4.59
CA ARG A 205 -20.24 -16.27 4.92
C ARG A 205 -19.37 -17.48 5.16
N ASP A 206 -19.64 -18.23 6.21
CA ASP A 206 -18.85 -19.40 6.61
C ASP A 206 -17.35 -19.09 6.77
N PRO A 207 -16.97 -18.13 7.66
CA PRO A 207 -15.57 -17.70 7.81
C PRO A 207 -14.63 -18.82 8.32
N ALA A 208 -15.17 -19.85 8.98
CA ALA A 208 -14.39 -21.01 9.42
C ALA A 208 -14.26 -22.10 8.34
N GLY A 209 -15.05 -22.03 7.27
CA GLY A 209 -15.04 -22.97 6.16
C GLY A 209 -14.52 -22.30 4.86
N ARG A 210 -15.41 -22.14 3.86
CA ARG A 210 -15.00 -21.58 2.56
C ARG A 210 -14.72 -20.06 2.59
N GLY A 211 -15.32 -19.33 3.53
CA GLY A 211 -15.15 -17.88 3.64
C GLY A 211 -15.65 -17.13 2.41
N ASN A 212 -16.91 -17.39 1.97
CA ASN A 212 -17.45 -16.72 0.78
C ASN A 212 -17.63 -15.23 1.04
N LEU A 213 -17.04 -14.42 0.16
CA LEU A 213 -17.09 -12.97 0.22
C LEU A 213 -18.33 -12.39 -0.43
N GLY A 214 -18.74 -11.25 0.04
CA GLY A 214 -19.74 -10.37 -0.54
C GLY A 214 -19.59 -8.97 0.04
N GLY A 215 -20.39 -8.01 -0.44
CA GLY A 215 -20.35 -6.65 0.07
C GLY A 215 -19.88 -5.63 -0.96
N GLN A 216 -19.69 -4.40 -0.52
CA GLN A 216 -19.39 -3.26 -1.37
C GLN A 216 -18.20 -2.48 -0.83
N LEU A 217 -17.48 -1.85 -1.74
CA LEU A 217 -16.40 -0.92 -1.47
C LEU A 217 -16.69 0.37 -2.24
N ARG A 218 -16.78 1.49 -1.54
CA ARG A 218 -16.99 2.80 -2.15
C ARG A 218 -15.92 3.77 -1.69
N PHE A 219 -15.32 4.43 -2.65
CA PHE A 219 -14.47 5.60 -2.43
C PHE A 219 -15.11 6.81 -3.06
N ASP A 220 -15.31 7.85 -2.27
CA ASP A 220 -15.79 9.12 -2.76
C ASP A 220 -14.73 10.20 -2.50
N ASP A 221 -14.37 10.93 -3.57
CA ASP A 221 -13.45 12.08 -3.53
C ASP A 221 -12.05 11.78 -2.92
N LEU A 222 -11.49 10.59 -3.21
CA LEU A 222 -10.13 10.26 -2.77
C LEU A 222 -9.12 11.14 -3.50
N LYS A 223 -8.48 12.04 -2.76
CA LYS A 223 -7.58 13.07 -3.28
C LYS A 223 -6.15 12.54 -3.44
N LEU A 224 -5.65 12.51 -4.66
CA LEU A 224 -4.31 12.02 -4.95
C LEU A 224 -3.20 12.91 -4.38
N ALA A 225 -3.47 14.21 -4.19
CA ALA A 225 -2.50 15.17 -3.67
C ALA A 225 -1.86 14.74 -2.33
N THR A 226 -2.62 14.06 -1.50
CA THR A 226 -2.16 13.54 -0.20
C THR A 226 -1.04 12.50 -0.35
N PHE A 227 -0.99 11.79 -1.47
CA PHE A 227 -0.03 10.70 -1.71
C PHE A 227 1.23 11.16 -2.47
N ALA A 228 1.30 12.43 -2.89
CA ALA A 228 2.47 12.97 -3.61
C ALA A 228 3.80 12.75 -2.87
N PRO A 229 3.91 12.92 -1.52
CA PRO A 229 5.16 12.70 -0.79
C PRO A 229 5.69 11.26 -0.83
N LEU A 230 4.83 10.28 -1.19
CA LEU A 230 5.23 8.87 -1.29
C LEU A 230 5.91 8.53 -2.63
N ILE A 231 5.95 9.46 -3.58
CA ILE A 231 6.52 9.27 -4.92
C ILE A 231 7.66 10.26 -5.10
N PRO A 232 8.93 9.85 -4.88
CA PRO A 232 10.08 10.77 -4.87
C PRO A 232 10.28 11.58 -6.16
N GLU A 233 9.87 11.03 -7.31
CA GLU A 233 10.02 11.68 -8.61
C GLU A 233 8.95 12.75 -8.89
N VAL A 234 7.89 12.80 -8.08
CA VAL A 234 6.73 13.68 -8.26
C VAL A 234 6.81 14.87 -7.33
N ARG A 235 6.81 16.07 -7.90
CA ARG A 235 6.74 17.34 -7.16
C ARG A 235 5.31 17.68 -6.75
N SER A 236 4.34 17.42 -7.63
CA SER A 236 2.93 17.70 -7.42
C SER A 236 2.09 16.63 -8.08
N LEU A 237 1.13 16.12 -7.34
CA LEU A 237 0.14 15.15 -7.79
C LEU A 237 -1.24 15.71 -7.46
N GLN A 238 -2.11 15.81 -8.45
CA GLN A 238 -3.50 16.22 -8.29
C GLN A 238 -4.43 15.20 -8.94
N GLY A 239 -5.68 15.21 -8.54
CA GLY A 239 -6.72 14.36 -9.08
C GLY A 239 -7.59 13.79 -7.98
N VAL A 240 -8.75 13.31 -8.39
CA VAL A 240 -9.77 12.73 -7.52
C VAL A 240 -10.14 11.34 -8.04
N ILE A 241 -10.04 10.34 -7.17
CA ILE A 241 -10.46 8.98 -7.45
C ILE A 241 -11.82 8.73 -6.81
N SER A 242 -12.74 8.19 -7.59
CA SER A 242 -13.97 7.56 -7.11
C SER A 242 -14.00 6.09 -7.51
N ALA A 243 -14.53 5.24 -6.66
CA ALA A 243 -14.71 3.83 -6.94
C ALA A 243 -16.02 3.33 -6.33
N ASP A 244 -16.69 2.46 -7.07
CA ASP A 244 -17.81 1.66 -6.61
C ASP A 244 -17.57 0.22 -7.07
N ALA A 245 -17.37 -0.67 -6.11
CA ALA A 245 -17.02 -2.05 -6.39
C ALA A 245 -17.71 -3.01 -5.44
N ARG A 246 -17.94 -4.23 -5.91
CA ARG A 246 -18.53 -5.33 -5.17
C ARG A 246 -17.53 -6.45 -4.98
N PHE A 247 -17.43 -6.95 -3.75
CA PHE A 247 -16.69 -8.17 -3.45
C PHE A 247 -17.49 -9.43 -3.80
N ASP A 248 -16.77 -10.46 -4.24
CA ASP A 248 -17.29 -11.80 -4.53
C ASP A 248 -16.15 -12.84 -4.33
N GLY A 249 -16.42 -14.11 -4.60
CA GLY A 249 -15.44 -15.18 -4.45
C GLY A 249 -15.28 -15.65 -3.02
N THR A 250 -14.05 -15.90 -2.59
CA THR A 250 -13.70 -16.40 -1.25
C THR A 250 -12.51 -15.64 -0.66
N LEU A 251 -12.28 -15.79 0.66
CA LEU A 251 -11.09 -15.23 1.33
C LEU A 251 -9.77 -15.68 0.68
N ALA A 252 -9.72 -16.91 0.17
CA ALA A 252 -8.53 -17.46 -0.50
C ALA A 252 -8.39 -16.99 -1.96
N ALA A 253 -9.51 -16.66 -2.61
CA ALA A 253 -9.57 -16.21 -4.00
C ALA A 253 -10.61 -15.09 -4.13
N PRO A 254 -10.29 -13.87 -3.68
CA PRO A 254 -11.22 -12.74 -3.73
C PRO A 254 -11.39 -12.26 -5.17
N LEU A 255 -12.63 -11.96 -5.52
CA LEU A 255 -13.02 -11.36 -6.77
C LEU A 255 -13.58 -9.95 -6.50
N LEU A 256 -13.30 -9.03 -7.40
CA LEU A 256 -13.79 -7.65 -7.33
C LEU A 256 -14.50 -7.30 -8.64
N TYR A 257 -15.67 -6.68 -8.54
CA TYR A 257 -16.44 -6.22 -9.71
C TYR A 257 -16.83 -4.77 -9.50
N GLY A 258 -16.48 -3.90 -10.44
CA GLY A 258 -16.81 -2.50 -10.31
C GLY A 258 -15.98 -1.59 -11.20
N GLU A 259 -16.02 -0.31 -10.90
CA GLU A 259 -15.29 0.72 -11.64
C GLU A 259 -14.51 1.61 -10.67
N LEU A 260 -13.31 1.98 -11.10
CA LEU A 260 -12.50 3.04 -10.49
C LEU A 260 -12.30 4.14 -11.55
N ASN A 261 -12.62 5.35 -11.18
CA ASN A 261 -12.54 6.52 -12.04
C ASN A 261 -11.60 7.56 -11.43
N LEU A 262 -10.59 7.96 -12.19
CA LEU A 262 -9.74 9.11 -11.90
C LEU A 262 -10.16 10.28 -12.77
N LYS A 263 -10.33 11.44 -12.17
CA LYS A 263 -10.65 12.71 -12.85
C LYS A 263 -9.69 13.81 -12.41
N GLU A 264 -9.55 14.81 -13.28
CA GLU A 264 -8.75 16.02 -13.01
C GLU A 264 -7.30 15.70 -12.61
N GLY A 265 -6.75 14.60 -13.14
CA GLY A 265 -5.39 14.19 -12.82
C GLY A 265 -4.36 15.15 -13.41
N GLU A 266 -3.38 15.54 -12.57
CA GLU A 266 -2.21 16.32 -12.98
C GLU A 266 -0.99 15.78 -12.24
N VAL A 267 0.11 15.60 -12.97
CA VAL A 267 1.39 15.15 -12.41
C VAL A 267 2.49 16.09 -12.89
N GLN A 268 3.25 16.63 -11.96
CA GLN A 268 4.45 17.40 -12.22
C GLN A 268 5.65 16.72 -11.57
N THR A 269 6.68 16.48 -12.34
CA THR A 269 7.93 15.88 -11.84
C THR A 269 8.94 16.94 -11.38
N HIS A 270 9.87 16.57 -10.53
CA HIS A 270 10.94 17.48 -10.08
C HIS A 270 11.85 17.95 -11.22
N SER A 271 12.00 17.14 -12.25
CA SER A 271 12.86 17.46 -13.39
C SER A 271 12.23 18.44 -14.39
N ASP A 272 10.95 18.78 -14.24
CA ASP A 272 10.15 19.59 -15.18
C ASP A 272 10.23 19.09 -16.65
N MET A 273 10.64 17.83 -16.84
CA MET A 273 10.79 17.25 -18.18
C MET A 273 9.46 17.07 -18.89
N VAL A 274 8.43 16.66 -18.13
CA VAL A 274 7.09 16.38 -18.66
C VAL A 274 6.05 16.86 -17.68
N THR A 275 5.03 17.56 -18.18
CA THR A 275 3.80 17.85 -17.42
C THR A 275 2.69 16.99 -17.97
N LEU A 276 2.10 16.17 -17.11
CA LEU A 276 0.90 15.40 -17.40
C LEU A 276 -0.30 16.16 -16.83
N SER A 277 -1.29 16.44 -17.66
CA SER A 277 -2.48 17.17 -17.25
C SER A 277 -3.73 16.59 -17.85
N LYS A 278 -4.90 16.96 -17.32
CA LYS A 278 -6.22 16.49 -17.78
C LYS A 278 -6.30 14.95 -17.83
N LEU A 279 -5.60 14.28 -16.87
CA LEU A 279 -5.63 12.84 -16.80
C LEU A 279 -7.02 12.38 -16.34
N VAL A 280 -7.66 11.60 -17.18
CA VAL A 280 -8.92 10.91 -16.91
C VAL A 280 -8.69 9.44 -17.19
N THR A 281 -9.05 8.59 -16.24
CA THR A 281 -8.87 7.14 -16.37
C THR A 281 -10.08 6.43 -15.81
N ARG A 282 -10.56 5.41 -16.54
CA ARG A 282 -11.54 4.44 -16.07
C ARG A 282 -10.89 3.07 -16.02
N LEU A 283 -10.99 2.42 -14.87
CA LEU A 283 -10.58 1.04 -14.68
C LEU A 283 -11.84 0.21 -14.37
N LYS A 284 -12.27 -0.62 -15.29
CA LYS A 284 -13.37 -1.56 -15.10
C LYS A 284 -12.80 -2.89 -14.63
N ILE A 285 -13.28 -3.38 -13.50
CA ILE A 285 -12.80 -4.62 -12.87
C ILE A 285 -13.89 -5.67 -12.95
N GLU A 286 -13.55 -6.85 -13.47
CA GLU A 286 -14.45 -8.01 -13.62
C GLU A 286 -13.78 -9.27 -13.08
N GLY A 287 -13.98 -9.49 -11.77
CA GLY A 287 -13.38 -10.61 -11.05
C GLY A 287 -11.87 -10.46 -10.89
N ASN A 288 -11.10 -11.19 -11.66
CA ASN A 288 -9.65 -11.17 -11.69
C ASN A 288 -9.07 -10.55 -12.98
N ARG A 289 -9.88 -9.77 -13.69
CA ARG A 289 -9.51 -9.02 -14.89
C ARG A 289 -9.87 -7.56 -14.69
N ALA A 290 -9.05 -6.66 -15.23
CA ALA A 290 -9.33 -5.24 -15.31
C ALA A 290 -9.12 -4.72 -16.74
N GLU A 291 -9.99 -3.82 -17.18
CA GLU A 291 -9.88 -3.08 -18.43
C GLU A 291 -9.61 -1.61 -18.11
N LEU A 292 -8.61 -1.06 -18.79
CA LEU A 292 -8.12 0.30 -18.62
C LEU A 292 -8.45 1.13 -19.85
N ASP A 293 -9.14 2.25 -19.63
CA ASP A 293 -9.31 3.33 -20.59
C ASP A 293 -8.83 4.63 -19.97
N GLY A 294 -7.95 5.35 -20.65
CA GLY A 294 -7.41 6.59 -20.13
C GLY A 294 -7.03 7.58 -21.23
N SER A 295 -7.09 8.85 -20.89
CA SER A 295 -6.61 9.92 -21.74
C SER A 295 -5.96 11.02 -20.90
N MET A 296 -4.96 11.69 -21.45
CA MET A 296 -4.26 12.80 -20.83
C MET A 296 -3.64 13.73 -21.86
N MET A 297 -3.15 14.86 -21.37
CA MET A 297 -2.27 15.74 -22.14
C MET A 297 -0.85 15.60 -21.61
N VAL A 298 0.11 15.40 -22.51
CA VAL A 298 1.55 15.38 -22.23
C VAL A 298 2.16 16.63 -22.87
N GLY A 299 2.44 17.64 -22.05
CA GLY A 299 2.69 18.98 -22.55
C GLY A 299 1.46 19.50 -23.31
N LYS A 300 1.59 19.64 -24.64
CA LYS A 300 0.50 20.07 -25.52
C LYS A 300 -0.14 18.95 -26.34
N GLY A 301 0.45 17.76 -26.31
CA GLY A 301 0.01 16.62 -27.10
C GLY A 301 -0.98 15.72 -26.35
N PRO A 302 -2.05 15.24 -27.02
CA PRO A 302 -2.95 14.25 -26.43
C PRO A 302 -2.32 12.86 -26.44
N LEU A 303 -2.60 12.10 -25.37
CA LEU A 303 -2.20 10.70 -25.21
C LEU A 303 -3.41 9.89 -24.77
N VAL A 304 -3.57 8.71 -25.35
CA VAL A 304 -4.60 7.72 -25.00
C VAL A 304 -3.90 6.46 -24.50
N LEU A 305 -4.43 5.93 -23.42
CA LEU A 305 -4.04 4.66 -22.80
C LEU A 305 -5.21 3.70 -22.91
N GLY A 306 -4.95 2.46 -23.26
CA GLY A 306 -5.97 1.42 -23.28
C GLY A 306 -5.35 0.07 -22.97
N GLY A 307 -6.19 -0.89 -22.59
CA GLY A 307 -5.69 -2.24 -22.38
C GLY A 307 -6.44 -3.03 -21.34
N TRP A 308 -5.85 -4.15 -20.96
CA TRP A 308 -6.39 -5.03 -19.94
C TRP A 308 -5.27 -5.74 -19.19
N LEU A 309 -5.58 -6.13 -17.96
CA LEU A 309 -4.74 -6.94 -17.09
C LEU A 309 -5.55 -8.10 -16.52
N SER A 310 -4.95 -9.26 -16.35
CA SER A 310 -5.54 -10.43 -15.70
C SER A 310 -4.54 -11.02 -14.70
N TRP A 311 -5.00 -11.20 -13.48
CA TRP A 311 -4.27 -11.86 -12.39
C TRP A 311 -4.90 -13.19 -11.97
N ALA A 312 -5.70 -13.78 -12.89
CA ALA A 312 -6.32 -15.10 -12.69
C ALA A 312 -5.28 -16.20 -12.51
N GLN A 313 -4.09 -16.01 -13.07
CA GLN A 313 -2.96 -16.92 -13.01
C GLN A 313 -1.67 -16.13 -12.76
N GLN A 314 -0.64 -16.82 -12.28
CA GLN A 314 0.71 -16.25 -12.18
C GLN A 314 1.56 -16.80 -13.33
N PRO A 315 2.34 -15.97 -14.01
CA PRO A 315 2.45 -14.51 -13.87
C PRO A 315 1.22 -13.76 -14.39
N VAL A 316 1.07 -12.50 -13.96
CA VAL A 316 0.02 -11.59 -14.46
C VAL A 316 0.16 -11.43 -15.97
N THR A 317 -0.95 -11.56 -16.70
CA THR A 317 -1.00 -11.39 -18.15
C THR A 317 -1.77 -10.12 -18.53
N GLY A 318 -1.45 -9.52 -19.65
CA GLY A 318 -2.15 -8.32 -20.10
C GLY A 318 -1.64 -7.75 -21.41
N SER A 319 -2.34 -6.72 -21.85
CA SER A 319 -1.95 -5.91 -23.00
C SER A 319 -2.27 -4.45 -22.70
N LEU A 320 -1.30 -3.57 -22.90
CA LEU A 320 -1.45 -2.13 -22.76
C LEU A 320 -1.09 -1.46 -24.09
N THR A 321 -1.83 -0.44 -24.49
CA THR A 321 -1.56 0.40 -25.65
C THR A 321 -1.37 1.83 -25.24
N ILE A 322 -0.39 2.49 -25.84
CA ILE A 322 -0.05 3.89 -25.62
C ILE A 322 -0.01 4.57 -26.97
N GLN A 323 -0.94 5.46 -27.23
CA GLN A 323 -1.03 6.20 -28.46
C GLN A 323 -1.04 7.70 -28.19
N GLY A 324 -0.12 8.43 -28.79
CA GLY A 324 0.00 9.86 -28.58
C GLY A 324 0.24 10.61 -29.89
N LYS A 325 0.02 11.92 -29.86
CA LYS A 325 0.29 12.79 -31.01
C LYS A 325 1.03 14.04 -30.54
N GLU A 326 2.25 14.24 -31.07
CA GLU A 326 3.10 15.41 -30.79
C GLU A 326 3.25 15.71 -29.29
N LEU A 327 3.48 14.68 -28.48
CA LEU A 327 3.72 14.80 -27.05
C LEU A 327 4.99 15.63 -26.84
N GLU A 328 4.93 16.71 -26.04
CA GLU A 328 6.05 17.59 -25.83
C GLU A 328 6.76 17.23 -24.51
N ALA A 329 8.06 16.93 -24.62
CA ALA A 329 8.95 16.73 -23.50
C ALA A 329 10.11 17.73 -23.56
N GLN A 330 10.50 18.25 -22.41
CA GLN A 330 11.61 19.18 -22.27
C GLN A 330 12.66 18.56 -21.34
N TYR A 331 13.89 18.46 -21.83
CA TYR A 331 15.02 18.05 -21.01
C TYR A 331 15.82 19.30 -20.62
N PRO A 332 15.87 19.68 -19.34
CA PRO A 332 16.55 20.89 -18.89
C PRO A 332 18.02 20.93 -19.35
N GLY A 333 18.41 22.01 -20.02
CA GLY A 333 19.75 22.20 -20.54
C GLY A 333 20.11 21.43 -21.82
N MET A 334 19.27 20.47 -22.26
CA MET A 334 19.52 19.69 -23.49
C MET A 334 18.49 19.93 -24.59
N GLY A 335 17.30 20.50 -24.30
CA GLY A 335 16.37 20.89 -25.33
C GLY A 335 14.96 20.38 -25.18
N ARG A 336 14.23 20.37 -26.29
CA ARG A 336 12.82 19.94 -26.37
C ARG A 336 12.62 18.98 -27.54
N VAL A 337 11.70 18.05 -27.35
CA VAL A 337 11.33 17.06 -28.36
C VAL A 337 9.82 16.90 -28.39
N ARG A 338 9.27 16.67 -29.61
CA ARG A 338 7.89 16.18 -29.79
C ARG A 338 7.96 14.76 -30.29
N VAL A 339 7.17 13.91 -29.66
CA VAL A 339 7.12 12.49 -30.00
C VAL A 339 5.67 12.06 -30.27
N THR A 340 5.49 11.17 -31.22
CA THR A 340 4.21 10.55 -31.58
C THR A 340 4.36 9.04 -31.40
N PRO A 341 4.12 8.51 -30.19
CA PRO A 341 4.22 7.09 -29.91
C PRO A 341 2.99 6.33 -30.37
N ASP A 342 3.19 5.11 -30.86
CA ASP A 342 2.21 4.06 -31.03
C ASP A 342 2.84 2.76 -30.53
N ILE A 343 2.62 2.45 -29.25
CA ILE A 343 3.33 1.39 -28.52
C ILE A 343 2.31 0.41 -27.96
N ALA A 344 2.60 -0.88 -28.12
CA ALA A 344 1.90 -1.97 -27.48
C ALA A 344 2.83 -2.72 -26.53
N ILE A 345 2.35 -3.00 -25.32
CA ILE A 345 3.05 -3.74 -24.27
C ILE A 345 2.24 -4.99 -23.96
N SER A 346 2.84 -6.16 -24.14
CA SER A 346 2.25 -7.44 -23.73
C SER A 346 2.95 -7.93 -22.47
N LEU A 347 2.16 -8.25 -21.45
CA LEU A 347 2.63 -8.76 -20.16
C LEU A 347 2.36 -10.26 -20.07
N GLY A 348 3.31 -11.01 -19.53
CA GLY A 348 3.24 -12.47 -19.38
C GLY A 348 4.52 -12.99 -18.72
N GLU A 349 4.97 -14.19 -19.07
CA GLU A 349 6.26 -14.73 -18.65
C GLU A 349 7.42 -13.84 -19.08
N GLU A 350 7.29 -13.25 -20.26
CA GLU A 350 8.17 -12.21 -20.78
C GLU A 350 7.35 -10.95 -21.08
N THR A 351 7.90 -9.78 -20.72
CA THR A 351 7.32 -8.50 -21.11
C THR A 351 7.81 -8.13 -22.51
N ARG A 352 6.88 -7.88 -23.43
CA ARG A 352 7.21 -7.48 -24.81
C ARG A 352 6.69 -6.08 -25.09
N VAL A 353 7.59 -5.20 -25.54
CA VAL A 353 7.30 -3.82 -25.96
C VAL A 353 7.51 -3.73 -27.47
N THR A 354 6.48 -3.40 -28.21
CA THR A 354 6.52 -3.27 -29.67
C THR A 354 5.86 -1.98 -30.13
N GLY A 355 6.24 -1.47 -31.29
CA GLY A 355 5.58 -0.31 -31.88
C GLY A 355 6.53 0.62 -32.60
N GLN A 356 6.07 1.87 -32.74
CA GLN A 356 6.84 2.93 -33.38
C GLN A 356 6.77 4.23 -32.58
N VAL A 357 7.81 5.06 -32.76
CA VAL A 357 7.90 6.41 -32.20
C VAL A 357 8.35 7.35 -33.30
N ASP A 358 7.45 8.21 -33.77
CA ASP A 358 7.81 9.26 -34.69
C ASP A 358 8.23 10.51 -33.93
N ILE A 359 9.32 11.14 -34.34
CA ILE A 359 9.87 12.38 -33.78
C ILE A 359 9.79 13.47 -34.86
N PRO A 360 8.63 14.13 -35.04
CA PRO A 360 8.45 15.11 -36.10
C PRO A 360 9.29 16.37 -35.87
N TRP A 361 9.61 16.68 -34.62
CA TRP A 361 10.27 17.92 -34.28
C TRP A 361 11.16 17.75 -33.03
N SER A 362 12.37 18.33 -33.09
CA SER A 362 13.21 18.52 -31.90
C SER A 362 14.15 19.72 -32.02
N ARG A 363 14.61 20.16 -30.85
CA ARG A 363 15.70 21.14 -30.68
C ARG A 363 16.58 20.58 -29.57
N ILE A 364 17.64 19.89 -29.96
CA ILE A 364 18.58 19.22 -29.03
C ILE A 364 19.88 20.00 -29.02
N LEU A 365 20.32 20.37 -27.81
CA LEU A 365 21.56 21.05 -27.54
C LEU A 365 22.45 20.20 -26.63
N VAL A 366 23.54 19.67 -27.15
CA VAL A 366 24.56 18.92 -26.38
C VAL A 366 25.73 19.80 -26.11
N LYS A 367 25.90 20.29 -24.89
CA LYS A 367 26.99 21.20 -24.49
C LYS A 367 28.27 20.44 -24.12
N SER A 368 28.14 19.26 -23.58
CA SER A 368 29.23 18.35 -23.22
C SER A 368 28.80 16.92 -23.43
N LEU A 369 29.74 16.03 -23.71
CA LEU A 369 29.41 14.58 -23.63
C LEU A 369 29.12 14.22 -22.18
N PRO A 370 28.13 13.31 -21.93
CA PRO A 370 27.94 12.76 -20.59
C PRO A 370 29.24 12.08 -20.12
N ASP A 371 29.50 12.13 -18.81
CA ASP A 371 30.67 11.47 -18.21
C ASP A 371 30.74 9.96 -18.49
N SER A 372 29.60 9.34 -18.78
CA SER A 372 29.49 7.95 -19.22
C SER A 372 29.97 7.69 -20.67
N ALA A 373 30.17 8.73 -21.47
CA ALA A 373 30.76 8.61 -22.82
C ALA A 373 32.29 8.57 -22.81
N VAL A 374 32.91 8.83 -21.66
CA VAL A 374 34.34 8.59 -21.43
C VAL A 374 34.45 7.32 -20.63
N ALA A 375 34.79 6.21 -21.27
CA ALA A 375 35.03 4.95 -20.57
C ALA A 375 36.07 5.18 -19.48
N VAL A 376 35.76 4.91 -18.24
CA VAL A 376 36.76 4.87 -17.16
C VAL A 376 37.72 3.75 -17.54
N SER A 377 39.02 4.07 -17.57
CA SER A 377 40.07 3.09 -17.85
C SER A 377 39.96 1.89 -16.91
N ASP A 378 40.21 0.67 -17.39
CA ASP A 378 40.08 -0.58 -16.63
C ASP A 378 40.92 -0.63 -15.34
N ASP A 379 41.80 0.33 -15.13
CA ASP A 379 42.70 0.46 -13.97
C ASP A 379 42.13 1.41 -12.88
N VAL A 380 40.96 2.01 -13.05
CA VAL A 380 40.33 2.88 -12.05
C VAL A 380 39.25 2.14 -11.30
N THR A 381 39.54 1.75 -10.06
CA THR A 381 38.54 1.22 -9.14
C THR A 381 37.89 2.38 -8.37
N VAL A 382 36.65 2.71 -8.66
CA VAL A 382 35.88 3.68 -7.88
C VAL A 382 35.39 2.98 -6.59
N ILE A 383 35.99 3.36 -5.46
CA ILE A 383 35.54 2.87 -4.13
C ILE A 383 34.42 3.79 -3.68
N TYR A 384 33.22 3.28 -3.62
CA TYR A 384 32.09 3.92 -2.95
C TYR A 384 32.14 3.54 -1.48
N ASP A 385 32.35 4.52 -0.58
CA ASP A 385 32.26 4.32 0.85
C ASP A 385 30.83 3.91 1.26
N ASP A 386 30.75 2.71 1.83
CA ASP A 386 29.78 2.19 2.80
C ASP A 386 28.29 2.56 2.70
N LEU A 387 27.67 2.39 1.53
CA LEU A 387 26.23 2.12 1.48
C LEU A 387 26.05 0.64 1.11
N PRO A 388 25.25 -0.12 1.90
CA PRO A 388 24.93 -1.49 1.53
C PRO A 388 24.26 -1.48 0.15
N PRO A 389 24.65 -2.38 -0.77
CA PRO A 389 24.05 -2.42 -2.09
C PRO A 389 22.55 -2.62 -1.94
N VAL A 390 21.78 -1.65 -2.39
CA VAL A 390 20.32 -1.83 -2.57
C VAL A 390 20.16 -3.06 -3.45
N PRO A 391 19.42 -4.10 -3.04
CA PRO A 391 19.19 -5.27 -3.87
C PRO A 391 18.58 -4.79 -5.18
N LYS A 392 19.34 -4.77 -6.26
CA LYS A 392 18.79 -4.56 -7.61
C LYS A 392 17.84 -5.73 -7.83
N ALA A 393 16.54 -5.45 -7.86
CA ALA A 393 15.57 -6.42 -8.33
C ALA A 393 16.08 -6.96 -9.67
N ALA A 394 16.09 -8.28 -9.83
CA ALA A 394 16.51 -8.89 -11.09
C ALA A 394 15.68 -8.24 -12.22
N PRO A 395 16.31 -7.73 -13.29
CA PRO A 395 15.57 -7.12 -14.36
C PRO A 395 14.59 -8.16 -14.94
N LEU A 396 13.31 -7.76 -15.02
CA LEU A 396 12.30 -8.61 -15.67
C LEU A 396 12.76 -8.91 -17.10
N PRO A 397 12.66 -10.14 -17.59
CA PRO A 397 13.01 -10.48 -18.96
C PRO A 397 12.11 -9.67 -19.91
N MET A 398 12.72 -8.72 -20.63
CA MET A 398 12.01 -7.79 -21.48
C MET A 398 12.52 -7.87 -22.93
N GLU A 399 11.61 -8.05 -23.85
CA GLU A 399 11.84 -7.95 -25.28
C GLU A 399 11.37 -6.58 -25.79
N ILE A 400 12.24 -5.82 -26.46
CA ILE A 400 11.89 -4.52 -27.08
C ILE A 400 12.07 -4.61 -28.58
N ARG A 401 11.09 -4.14 -29.32
CA ARG A 401 11.13 -3.94 -30.78
C ARG A 401 10.43 -2.64 -31.12
N LEU A 402 11.19 -1.55 -31.26
CA LEU A 402 10.67 -0.23 -31.56
C LEU A 402 11.29 0.34 -32.84
N ALA A 403 10.46 0.87 -33.72
CA ALA A 403 10.89 1.66 -34.85
C ALA A 403 10.87 3.15 -34.49
N ILE A 404 11.98 3.83 -34.58
CA ILE A 404 12.08 5.29 -34.37
C ILE A 404 12.24 5.94 -35.74
N ARG A 405 11.42 6.95 -36.06
CA ARG A 405 11.51 7.74 -37.25
C ARG A 405 11.69 9.21 -36.94
N LEU A 406 12.68 9.83 -37.55
CA LEU A 406 12.94 11.25 -37.44
C LEU A 406 12.31 12.01 -38.59
N GLY A 407 11.54 13.03 -38.27
CA GLY A 407 10.93 13.93 -39.28
C GLY A 407 11.91 14.99 -39.81
N ASP A 408 11.39 15.91 -40.61
CA ASP A 408 12.23 16.89 -41.32
C ASP A 408 12.71 18.07 -40.48
N ASP A 409 12.12 18.32 -39.29
CA ASP A 409 12.50 19.45 -38.43
C ASP A 409 13.12 19.00 -37.06
N VAL A 410 13.93 17.97 -37.14
CA VAL A 410 14.76 17.50 -36.02
C VAL A 410 16.12 18.17 -36.12
N ARG A 411 16.46 19.05 -35.15
CA ARG A 411 17.72 19.81 -35.13
C ARG A 411 18.56 19.42 -33.94
N LEU A 412 19.84 19.20 -34.26
CA LEU A 412 20.90 18.90 -33.30
C LEU A 412 21.96 20.01 -33.32
N GLU A 413 22.27 20.54 -32.16
CA GLU A 413 23.42 21.39 -31.93
C GLU A 413 24.32 20.72 -30.90
N ALA A 414 25.54 20.36 -31.29
CA ALA A 414 26.50 19.64 -30.44
C ALA A 414 27.95 20.11 -30.72
N MET A 415 28.62 20.66 -29.74
CA MET A 415 30.07 20.98 -29.80
C MET A 415 30.51 21.67 -31.13
N GLY A 416 29.75 22.67 -31.55
CA GLY A 416 30.05 23.40 -32.81
C GLY A 416 29.37 22.85 -34.07
N LEU A 417 28.80 21.65 -34.00
CA LEU A 417 27.92 21.08 -35.06
C LEU A 417 26.50 21.63 -34.92
N LYS A 418 25.95 22.13 -36.01
CA LYS A 418 24.52 22.48 -36.15
C LYS A 418 24.01 21.80 -37.40
N THR A 419 23.01 20.91 -37.27
CA THR A 419 22.52 20.13 -38.38
C THR A 419 21.08 19.74 -38.18
N LYS A 420 20.36 19.43 -39.25
CA LYS A 420 19.13 18.66 -39.25
C LYS A 420 19.46 17.17 -39.30
N VAL A 421 18.74 16.38 -38.56
CA VAL A 421 18.89 14.93 -38.50
C VAL A 421 17.61 14.28 -39.00
N GLY A 422 17.73 13.39 -39.97
CA GLY A 422 16.61 12.59 -40.48
C GLY A 422 16.94 11.11 -40.47
N GLY A 423 16.00 10.27 -40.87
CA GLY A 423 16.22 8.84 -40.99
C GLY A 423 15.40 7.99 -40.02
N ALA A 424 15.78 6.73 -39.91
CA ALA A 424 15.07 5.78 -39.06
C ALA A 424 16.03 4.82 -38.37
N LEU A 425 15.62 4.40 -37.18
CA LEU A 425 16.40 3.50 -36.31
C LEU A 425 15.47 2.42 -35.76
N ASN A 426 15.82 1.15 -35.93
CA ASN A 426 15.14 0.04 -35.29
C ASN A 426 15.89 -0.34 -34.02
N ILE A 427 15.23 -0.20 -32.90
CA ILE A 427 15.72 -0.57 -31.57
C ILE A 427 15.24 -1.97 -31.24
N ARG A 428 16.18 -2.81 -30.84
CA ARG A 428 15.91 -4.19 -30.43
C ARG A 428 16.63 -4.51 -29.13
N GLN A 429 15.91 -5.14 -28.24
CA GLN A 429 16.46 -5.80 -27.06
C GLN A 429 15.83 -7.18 -26.94
N ASP A 430 16.63 -8.24 -26.92
CA ASP A 430 16.20 -9.57 -26.53
C ASP A 430 16.39 -9.73 -25.00
N PRO A 431 15.68 -10.63 -24.34
CA PRO A 431 15.87 -10.89 -22.92
C PRO A 431 17.34 -11.15 -22.57
N SER A 432 17.83 -10.46 -21.54
CA SER A 432 19.23 -10.57 -21.05
C SER A 432 20.34 -10.14 -22.03
N LYS A 433 20.00 -9.48 -23.14
CA LYS A 433 20.98 -8.89 -24.07
C LYS A 433 20.96 -7.37 -23.96
N PRO A 434 22.08 -6.69 -24.30
CA PRO A 434 22.13 -5.24 -24.37
C PRO A 434 21.21 -4.70 -25.46
N LEU A 435 20.78 -3.45 -25.28
CA LEU A 435 19.98 -2.72 -26.26
C LEU A 435 20.79 -2.51 -27.55
N SER A 436 20.24 -2.88 -28.70
CA SER A 436 20.87 -2.74 -30.00
C SER A 436 20.07 -1.84 -30.93
N GLY A 437 20.76 -1.13 -31.78
CA GLY A 437 20.18 -0.27 -32.81
C GLY A 437 20.64 -0.70 -34.21
N ASN A 438 19.70 -0.66 -35.16
CA ASN A 438 20.00 -0.89 -36.56
C ASN A 438 19.26 0.15 -37.42
N GLY A 439 20.01 0.84 -38.25
CA GLY A 439 19.44 1.85 -39.14
C GLY A 439 20.43 2.92 -39.55
N GLN A 440 19.92 3.96 -40.20
CA GLN A 440 20.70 5.05 -40.72
C GLN A 440 20.09 6.39 -40.32
N LEU A 441 20.94 7.28 -39.82
CA LEU A 441 20.63 8.69 -39.64
C LEU A 441 21.38 9.51 -40.68
N GLU A 442 20.72 10.53 -41.22
CA GLU A 442 21.26 11.44 -42.22
C GLU A 442 21.42 12.83 -41.61
N LEU A 443 22.57 13.44 -41.79
CA LEU A 443 22.81 14.82 -41.42
C LEU A 443 22.61 15.70 -42.66
N ARG A 444 21.70 16.67 -42.52
CA ARG A 444 21.32 17.57 -43.61
C ARG A 444 21.53 19.03 -43.18
N ASP A 445 21.89 19.90 -44.12
CA ASP A 445 22.10 21.33 -43.89
C ASP A 445 23.08 21.60 -42.72
N GLY A 446 24.14 20.80 -42.64
CA GLY A 446 25.06 20.82 -41.48
C GLY A 446 26.15 21.91 -41.59
N HIS A 447 26.40 22.56 -40.43
CA HIS A 447 27.53 23.47 -40.27
C HIS A 447 28.34 23.02 -39.05
N PHE A 448 29.68 22.92 -39.22
CA PHE A 448 30.57 22.59 -38.13
C PHE A 448 31.61 23.72 -37.94
N LYS A 449 31.55 24.33 -36.76
CA LYS A 449 32.51 25.37 -36.37
C LYS A 449 33.56 24.81 -35.41
N ALA A 450 34.81 24.72 -35.86
CA ALA A 450 35.92 24.30 -35.04
C ALA A 450 37.18 25.03 -35.43
N TYR A 451 38.05 25.39 -34.51
CA TYR A 451 39.36 26.02 -34.70
C TYR A 451 39.29 27.26 -35.60
N GLY A 452 38.24 28.07 -35.50
CA GLY A 452 38.06 29.27 -36.31
C GLY A 452 37.61 29.03 -37.75
N GLN A 453 37.40 27.78 -38.15
CA GLN A 453 36.88 27.38 -39.47
C GLN A 453 35.38 27.11 -39.38
N ASN A 454 34.66 27.38 -40.48
CA ASN A 454 33.27 27.06 -40.65
C ASN A 454 33.11 26.08 -41.82
N LEU A 455 32.91 24.82 -41.51
CA LEU A 455 32.79 23.74 -42.49
C LEU A 455 31.30 23.47 -42.78
N ILE A 456 31.00 23.31 -44.04
CA ILE A 456 29.64 22.90 -44.50
C ILE A 456 29.62 21.38 -44.69
N ILE A 457 28.72 20.74 -44.01
CA ILE A 457 28.46 19.29 -44.20
C ILE A 457 27.49 19.15 -45.38
N LYS A 458 28.01 18.71 -46.51
CA LYS A 458 27.15 18.45 -47.71
C LYS A 458 26.31 17.19 -47.55
N GLU A 459 26.91 16.13 -47.02
CA GLU A 459 26.27 14.85 -46.71
C GLU A 459 26.97 14.25 -45.49
N GLY A 460 26.18 13.77 -44.56
CA GLY A 460 26.65 13.02 -43.41
C GLY A 460 25.68 11.83 -43.16
N ARG A 461 26.24 10.67 -42.87
CA ARG A 461 25.48 9.48 -42.54
C ARG A 461 26.08 8.83 -41.29
N ILE A 462 25.20 8.44 -40.34
CA ILE A 462 25.55 7.67 -39.15
C ILE A 462 24.84 6.34 -39.29
N LEU A 463 25.61 5.26 -39.35
CA LEU A 463 25.10 3.90 -39.46
C LEU A 463 25.13 3.26 -38.05
N PHE A 464 24.03 2.68 -37.66
CA PHE A 464 23.93 1.90 -36.44
C PHE A 464 23.79 0.43 -36.80
N SER A 465 24.62 -0.44 -36.20
CA SER A 465 24.61 -1.89 -36.48
C SER A 465 25.12 -2.68 -35.26
N GLY A 466 24.53 -2.50 -34.10
CA GLY A 466 24.97 -3.19 -32.89
C GLY A 466 24.48 -2.53 -31.59
N PRO A 467 25.14 -2.80 -30.46
CA PRO A 467 24.83 -2.16 -29.19
C PRO A 467 24.87 -0.63 -29.29
N ILE A 468 23.93 0.04 -28.59
CA ILE A 468 23.80 1.52 -28.63
C ILE A 468 24.75 2.20 -27.63
N ASP A 469 25.24 1.45 -26.67
CA ASP A 469 26.08 1.86 -25.56
C ASP A 469 27.60 1.66 -25.81
N GLN A 470 28.00 1.32 -27.06
CA GLN A 470 29.39 1.18 -27.50
C GLN A 470 29.80 2.24 -28.51
#